data_1b6e3096d8eb0b4e88245c96fa52c483
#
_entry.id   1b6e3096d8eb0b4e88245c96fa52c483
#
_cell.length_a   1.000
_cell.length_b   1.000
_cell.length_c   1.000
_cell.angle_alpha   90.00
_cell.angle_beta   90.00
_cell.angle_gamma   90.00
#
_symmetry.space_group_name_H-M   'P 1'
#
loop_
_entity.id
_entity.type
_entity.pdbx_description
1 polymer ?
#
loop_
_entity_poly.entity_id
_entity_poly.type
_entity_poly.pdbx_seq_one_letter_code
_entity_poly.pdbx_strand_id
1 'polypeptide(L)'
;MIVEITATHDYDRLDTFLSEQLEQTRTFVQKLVKFGKIKCKGVSNLKSSRKVSAGQTFTAEIQESLNLTYLKADPVDFDVVYEDEHLFIINKPSGLVVHPAPGSWRNTLVNGLVYRYPEMRELQNWLRPGIVHRLDGGTSGLMVVARTQKATLELQAMFKARTVKKHYIALAHGVPEKKEGILSGPIDRDPNNRLHMMIIEGGKPSLTGYKVLWSMNDISLTLCELFTGRTHQIRVHMSALGCPLVGDNTYGANDEGLGRVYLHSWKLEFTHPVTGEEMKFRQPVTPDFIERIANVKAGRPVDYKEDDVNVEAMSDVYEADYDGDFDADI
;
A
#
# COMPACT_ATOMS: atom_id res chain seq x y z
N MET A 1 -25.71 -7.33 16.24
CA MET A 1 -25.83 -6.77 17.60
C MET A 1 -26.33 -5.34 17.47
N ILE A 2 -27.29 -4.94 18.31
CA ILE A 2 -27.75 -3.53 18.41
C ILE A 2 -27.21 -2.98 19.71
N VAL A 3 -26.51 -1.87 19.66
CA VAL A 3 -25.92 -1.20 20.83
C VAL A 3 -26.53 0.19 20.95
N GLU A 4 -27.03 0.54 22.13
CA GLU A 4 -27.43 1.90 22.47
C GLU A 4 -26.28 2.61 23.19
N ILE A 5 -25.99 3.83 22.75
CA ILE A 5 -24.86 4.62 23.22
C ILE A 5 -25.35 6.04 23.50
N THR A 6 -25.21 6.48 24.76
CA THR A 6 -25.59 7.83 25.17
C THR A 6 -24.35 8.67 25.44
N ALA A 7 -24.31 9.87 24.87
CA ALA A 7 -23.22 10.80 25.08
C ALA A 7 -23.26 11.39 26.50
N THR A 8 -22.17 11.29 27.23
CA THR A 8 -22.02 11.83 28.60
C THR A 8 -21.60 13.28 28.61
N HIS A 9 -21.02 13.78 27.51
CA HIS A 9 -20.60 15.17 27.29
C HIS A 9 -20.73 15.55 25.83
N ASP A 10 -20.44 16.78 25.46
CA ASP A 10 -20.51 17.27 24.10
C ASP A 10 -19.28 16.80 23.28
N TYR A 11 -19.51 16.48 22.02
CA TYR A 11 -18.46 16.15 21.04
C TYR A 11 -18.62 16.99 19.77
N ASP A 12 -17.52 17.44 19.21
CA ASP A 12 -17.54 18.19 17.95
C ASP A 12 -17.96 17.35 16.75
N ARG A 13 -17.80 16.02 16.86
CA ARG A 13 -18.09 15.10 15.75
C ARG A 13 -18.65 13.77 16.24
N LEU A 14 -19.71 13.33 15.55
CA LEU A 14 -20.34 12.02 15.79
C LEU A 14 -19.38 10.85 15.54
N ASP A 15 -18.57 10.92 14.47
CA ASP A 15 -17.62 9.85 14.15
C ASP A 15 -16.52 9.70 15.22
N THR A 16 -16.11 10.77 15.87
CA THR A 16 -15.18 10.74 17.00
C THR A 16 -15.83 10.09 18.22
N PHE A 17 -16.99 10.59 18.63
CA PHE A 17 -17.75 10.05 19.74
C PHE A 17 -17.98 8.55 19.61
N LEU A 18 -18.56 8.10 18.50
CA LEU A 18 -18.89 6.69 18.31
C LEU A 18 -17.64 5.81 18.12
N SER A 19 -16.52 6.35 17.59
CA SER A 19 -15.28 5.57 17.48
C SER A 19 -14.69 5.25 18.86
N GLU A 20 -14.78 6.16 19.80
CA GLU A 20 -14.36 5.96 21.19
C GLU A 20 -15.27 4.96 21.92
N GLN A 21 -16.58 5.15 21.83
CA GLN A 21 -17.55 4.32 22.55
C GLN A 21 -17.65 2.88 22.00
N LEU A 22 -17.45 2.68 20.71
CA LEU A 22 -17.50 1.37 20.05
C LEU A 22 -16.12 0.70 19.98
N GLU A 23 -15.06 1.37 20.44
CA GLU A 23 -13.66 0.94 20.30
C GLU A 23 -13.31 0.59 18.84
N GLN A 24 -13.84 1.39 17.90
CA GLN A 24 -13.72 1.19 16.46
C GLN A 24 -13.06 2.37 15.78
N THR A 25 -12.50 2.16 14.59
CA THR A 25 -11.91 3.28 13.82
C THR A 25 -12.96 4.27 13.36
N ARG A 26 -12.61 5.57 13.30
CA ARG A 26 -13.50 6.63 12.76
C ARG A 26 -14.00 6.28 11.36
N THR A 27 -13.17 5.66 10.54
CA THR A 27 -13.55 5.21 9.19
C THR A 27 -14.65 4.15 9.22
N PHE A 28 -14.61 3.23 10.17
CA PHE A 28 -15.67 2.24 10.38
C PHE A 28 -16.99 2.93 10.75
N VAL A 29 -16.96 3.83 11.72
CA VAL A 29 -18.14 4.59 12.16
C VAL A 29 -18.72 5.43 11.03
N GLN A 30 -17.89 6.13 10.26
CA GLN A 30 -18.35 6.91 9.10
C GLN A 30 -19.11 6.05 8.08
N LYS A 31 -18.71 4.80 7.93
CA LYS A 31 -19.42 3.85 7.05
C LYS A 31 -20.74 3.40 7.66
N LEU A 32 -20.77 3.07 8.95
CA LEU A 32 -22.04 2.76 9.63
C LEU A 32 -23.05 3.90 9.46
N VAL A 33 -22.62 5.16 9.62
CA VAL A 33 -23.46 6.34 9.38
C VAL A 33 -23.90 6.41 7.92
N LYS A 34 -22.99 6.25 6.98
CA LYS A 34 -23.28 6.27 5.52
C LYS A 34 -24.29 5.20 5.09
N PHE A 35 -24.24 4.02 5.70
CA PHE A 35 -25.15 2.91 5.39
C PHE A 35 -26.44 2.94 6.26
N GLY A 36 -26.69 4.00 7.01
CA GLY A 36 -27.88 4.14 7.84
C GLY A 36 -27.96 3.15 9.01
N LYS A 37 -26.81 2.59 9.41
CA LYS A 37 -26.68 1.65 10.54
C LYS A 37 -26.54 2.35 11.89
N ILE A 38 -26.40 3.68 11.88
CA ILE A 38 -26.49 4.53 13.07
C ILE A 38 -27.79 5.30 12.97
N LYS A 39 -28.58 5.27 14.05
CA LYS A 39 -29.82 6.03 14.17
C LYS A 39 -29.78 6.91 15.40
N CYS A 40 -30.44 8.06 15.34
CA CYS A 40 -30.68 8.95 16.47
C CYS A 40 -32.13 9.40 16.40
N LYS A 41 -32.86 9.29 17.52
CA LYS A 41 -34.28 9.66 17.57
C LYS A 41 -34.47 11.11 17.13
N GLY A 42 -35.37 11.33 16.18
CA GLY A 42 -35.69 12.68 15.66
C GLY A 42 -34.69 13.21 14.61
N VAL A 43 -33.76 12.43 14.13
CA VAL A 43 -32.77 12.81 13.09
C VAL A 43 -32.88 11.90 11.88
N SER A 44 -33.31 12.47 10.74
CA SER A 44 -33.52 11.71 9.49
C SER A 44 -32.26 11.56 8.62
N ASN A 45 -31.33 12.51 8.65
CA ASN A 45 -30.10 12.51 7.85
C ASN A 45 -28.88 12.69 8.72
N LEU A 46 -28.35 11.58 9.25
CA LEU A 46 -27.20 11.60 10.12
C LEU A 46 -25.90 11.78 9.29
N LYS A 47 -25.12 12.81 9.63
CA LYS A 47 -23.79 13.02 9.06
C LYS A 47 -22.73 12.68 10.09
N SER A 48 -21.65 12.03 9.68
CA SER A 48 -20.52 11.65 10.54
C SER A 48 -19.79 12.84 11.17
N SER A 49 -19.87 14.02 10.54
CA SER A 49 -19.30 15.29 11.05
C SER A 49 -20.23 16.07 11.98
N ARG A 50 -21.43 15.56 12.28
CA ARG A 50 -22.40 16.25 13.14
C ARG A 50 -21.86 16.39 14.56
N LYS A 51 -22.13 17.53 15.21
CA LYS A 51 -21.94 17.71 16.66
C LYS A 51 -22.88 16.80 17.45
N VAL A 52 -22.41 16.32 18.58
CA VAL A 52 -23.16 15.48 19.53
C VAL A 52 -23.26 16.24 20.84
N SER A 53 -24.46 16.35 21.40
CA SER A 53 -24.68 16.97 22.70
C SER A 53 -24.83 15.90 23.79
N ALA A 54 -24.44 16.25 24.99
CA ALA A 54 -24.65 15.41 26.17
C ALA A 54 -26.13 14.98 26.29
N GLY A 55 -26.37 13.73 26.66
CA GLY A 55 -27.69 13.13 26.74
C GLY A 55 -28.27 12.60 25.40
N GLN A 56 -27.67 12.87 24.27
CA GLN A 56 -28.10 12.29 23.00
C GLN A 56 -27.79 10.79 22.95
N THR A 57 -28.81 10.00 22.58
CA THR A 57 -28.71 8.55 22.45
C THR A 57 -28.69 8.15 20.97
N PHE A 58 -27.77 7.30 20.63
CA PHE A 58 -27.58 6.71 19.29
C PHE A 58 -27.73 5.20 19.36
N THR A 59 -28.43 4.64 18.39
CA THR A 59 -28.51 3.19 18.22
C THR A 59 -27.59 2.80 17.09
N ALA A 60 -26.62 1.94 17.36
CA ALA A 60 -25.70 1.38 16.38
C ALA A 60 -26.10 -0.08 16.07
N GLU A 61 -26.48 -0.34 14.83
CA GLU A 61 -26.69 -1.70 14.33
C GLU A 61 -25.36 -2.25 13.80
N ILE A 62 -24.64 -2.97 14.67
CA ILE A 62 -23.39 -3.62 14.32
C ILE A 62 -23.74 -5.06 13.93
N GLN A 63 -23.78 -5.33 12.62
CA GLN A 63 -24.03 -6.69 12.12
C GLN A 63 -22.67 -7.40 11.95
N GLU A 64 -22.51 -8.56 12.57
CA GLU A 64 -21.45 -9.51 12.22
C GLU A 64 -21.46 -9.88 10.74
N SER A 65 -22.64 -9.80 10.10
CA SER A 65 -22.84 -10.08 8.69
C SER A 65 -22.44 -8.97 7.71
N LEU A 66 -22.06 -7.76 8.17
CA LEU A 66 -21.58 -6.69 7.25
C LEU A 66 -20.36 -7.13 6.45
N ASN A 67 -19.45 -7.89 7.07
CA ASN A 67 -18.29 -8.45 6.39
C ASN A 67 -18.67 -9.39 5.24
N LEU A 68 -19.69 -10.23 5.46
CA LEU A 68 -20.16 -11.20 4.45
C LEU A 68 -20.92 -10.55 3.30
N THR A 69 -21.56 -9.40 3.54
CA THR A 69 -22.40 -8.73 2.54
C THR A 69 -21.58 -7.85 1.61
N TYR A 70 -20.55 -7.20 2.11
CA TYR A 70 -19.79 -6.19 1.35
C TYR A 70 -18.42 -6.65 0.87
N LEU A 71 -17.73 -7.51 1.62
CA LEU A 71 -16.47 -8.09 1.19
C LEU A 71 -16.71 -9.49 0.63
N LYS A 72 -16.82 -9.57 -0.69
CA LYS A 72 -16.97 -10.85 -1.39
C LYS A 72 -15.64 -11.61 -1.39
N ALA A 73 -15.72 -12.94 -1.23
CA ALA A 73 -14.59 -13.82 -1.48
C ALA A 73 -14.50 -14.08 -2.98
N ASP A 74 -13.32 -13.87 -3.56
CA ASP A 74 -13.04 -14.15 -4.95
C ASP A 74 -11.80 -15.03 -5.06
N PRO A 75 -11.72 -16.00 -5.96
CA PRO A 75 -10.54 -16.82 -6.19
C PRO A 75 -9.47 -15.98 -6.92
N VAL A 76 -8.73 -15.18 -6.15
CA VAL A 76 -7.65 -14.32 -6.65
C VAL A 76 -6.32 -15.04 -6.42
N ASP A 77 -5.50 -15.08 -7.46
CA ASP A 77 -4.19 -15.71 -7.41
C ASP A 77 -3.13 -14.76 -6.84
N PHE A 78 -2.36 -15.25 -5.87
CA PHE A 78 -1.21 -14.58 -5.26
C PHE A 78 -0.34 -15.59 -4.52
N ASP A 79 0.96 -15.30 -4.46
CA ASP A 79 1.93 -16.14 -3.76
C ASP A 79 2.04 -15.74 -2.30
N VAL A 80 2.15 -16.75 -1.42
CA VAL A 80 2.51 -16.59 0.00
C VAL A 80 3.96 -17.02 0.16
N VAL A 81 4.84 -16.08 0.48
CA VAL A 81 6.28 -16.30 0.66
C VAL A 81 6.58 -16.89 2.04
N TYR A 82 5.78 -16.47 3.03
CA TYR A 82 5.87 -16.93 4.41
C TYR A 82 4.50 -16.81 5.07
N GLU A 83 4.15 -17.76 5.94
CA GLU A 83 2.98 -17.65 6.82
C GLU A 83 3.25 -18.28 8.18
N ASP A 84 2.63 -17.71 9.20
CA ASP A 84 2.52 -18.26 10.53
C ASP A 84 1.12 -18.02 11.12
N GLU A 85 0.95 -18.22 12.43
CA GLU A 85 -0.33 -18.01 13.12
C GLU A 85 -0.77 -16.52 13.14
N HIS A 86 0.15 -15.58 12.90
CA HIS A 86 -0.03 -14.15 13.14
C HIS A 86 0.01 -13.28 11.91
N LEU A 87 0.74 -13.69 10.86
CA LEU A 87 0.91 -12.89 9.65
C LEU A 87 1.21 -13.74 8.41
N PHE A 88 1.08 -13.09 7.25
CA PHE A 88 1.54 -13.58 5.95
C PHE A 88 2.52 -12.58 5.35
N ILE A 89 3.52 -13.08 4.62
CA ILE A 89 4.28 -12.30 3.64
C ILE A 89 3.84 -12.74 2.27
N ILE A 90 3.35 -11.80 1.49
CA ILE A 90 2.77 -12.03 0.17
C ILE A 90 3.69 -11.41 -0.88
N ASN A 91 3.95 -12.15 -1.96
CA ASN A 91 4.45 -11.61 -3.20
C ASN A 91 3.26 -11.21 -4.08
N LYS A 92 2.90 -9.93 -4.05
CA LYS A 92 1.76 -9.41 -4.82
C LYS A 92 2.14 -9.28 -6.30
N PRO A 93 1.39 -9.89 -7.24
CA PRO A 93 1.60 -9.65 -8.66
C PRO A 93 1.29 -8.20 -9.05
N SER A 94 1.91 -7.73 -10.14
CA SER A 94 1.50 -6.48 -10.79
C SER A 94 0.08 -6.60 -11.35
N GLY A 95 -0.66 -5.51 -11.40
CA GLY A 95 -2.07 -5.48 -11.83
C GLY A 95 -3.08 -5.74 -10.71
N LEU A 96 -2.68 -6.41 -9.62
CA LEU A 96 -3.57 -6.73 -8.51
C LEU A 96 -3.74 -5.53 -7.57
N VAL A 97 -4.97 -5.04 -7.41
CA VAL A 97 -5.33 -4.01 -6.42
C VAL A 97 -5.42 -4.64 -5.03
N VAL A 98 -4.88 -3.96 -4.02
CA VAL A 98 -4.80 -4.53 -2.66
C VAL A 98 -6.16 -4.69 -2.00
N HIS A 99 -7.04 -3.69 -2.07
CA HIS A 99 -8.33 -3.71 -1.37
C HIS A 99 -9.44 -3.04 -2.18
N PRO A 100 -10.71 -3.38 -1.93
CA PRO A 100 -11.83 -2.79 -2.63
C PRO A 100 -11.83 -1.27 -2.57
N ALA A 101 -11.99 -0.64 -3.74
CA ALA A 101 -12.05 0.80 -3.92
C ALA A 101 -12.96 1.15 -5.11
N PRO A 102 -13.40 2.41 -5.30
CA PRO A 102 -14.10 2.82 -6.50
C PRO A 102 -13.35 2.38 -7.76
N GLY A 103 -14.04 1.66 -8.64
CA GLY A 103 -13.48 1.03 -9.85
C GLY A 103 -12.93 -0.39 -9.67
N SER A 104 -12.74 -0.87 -8.44
CA SER A 104 -12.18 -2.21 -8.16
C SER A 104 -12.80 -2.79 -6.89
N TRP A 105 -14.08 -3.17 -6.95
CA TRP A 105 -14.80 -3.73 -5.79
C TRP A 105 -14.61 -5.24 -5.61
N ARG A 106 -14.14 -5.92 -6.65
CA ARG A 106 -13.96 -7.37 -6.74
C ARG A 106 -12.55 -7.69 -7.23
N ASN A 107 -12.14 -8.93 -7.08
CA ASN A 107 -10.86 -9.44 -7.55
C ASN A 107 -9.66 -8.65 -7.00
N THR A 108 -9.76 -8.18 -5.76
CA THR A 108 -8.62 -7.55 -5.06
C THR A 108 -7.90 -8.57 -4.19
N LEU A 109 -6.67 -8.27 -3.76
CA LEU A 109 -5.93 -9.13 -2.85
C LEU A 109 -6.76 -9.49 -1.60
N VAL A 110 -7.48 -8.52 -1.02
CA VAL A 110 -8.34 -8.76 0.14
C VAL A 110 -9.49 -9.73 -0.19
N ASN A 111 -10.06 -9.67 -1.39
CA ASN A 111 -11.07 -10.66 -1.82
C ASN A 111 -10.48 -12.07 -1.88
N GLY A 112 -9.24 -12.21 -2.38
CA GLY A 112 -8.50 -13.46 -2.41
C GLY A 112 -8.10 -13.96 -1.02
N LEU A 113 -7.66 -13.06 -0.14
CA LEU A 113 -7.34 -13.39 1.24
C LEU A 113 -8.53 -13.98 1.99
N VAL A 114 -9.71 -13.36 1.94
CA VAL A 114 -10.91 -13.88 2.61
C VAL A 114 -11.52 -15.10 1.90
N TYR A 115 -11.13 -15.38 0.65
CA TYR A 115 -11.44 -16.62 -0.04
C TYR A 115 -10.59 -17.76 0.47
N ARG A 116 -9.27 -17.54 0.56
CA ARG A 116 -8.29 -18.56 0.98
C ARG A 116 -8.26 -18.76 2.50
N TYR A 117 -8.50 -17.69 3.27
CA TYR A 117 -8.46 -17.64 4.74
C TYR A 117 -9.76 -16.97 5.28
N PRO A 118 -10.87 -17.71 5.35
CA PRO A 118 -12.17 -17.16 5.74
C PRO A 118 -12.19 -16.51 7.12
N GLU A 119 -11.35 -16.97 8.04
CA GLU A 119 -11.20 -16.45 9.41
C GLU A 119 -10.76 -14.98 9.46
N MET A 120 -10.10 -14.49 8.43
CA MET A 120 -9.69 -13.08 8.34
C MET A 120 -10.88 -12.10 8.36
N ARG A 121 -12.09 -12.57 8.07
CA ARG A 121 -13.31 -11.75 8.19
C ARG A 121 -13.64 -11.33 9.61
N GLU A 122 -13.12 -12.02 10.60
CA GLU A 122 -13.32 -11.72 12.02
C GLU A 122 -12.49 -10.52 12.48
N LEU A 123 -11.50 -10.10 11.68
CA LEU A 123 -10.69 -8.93 11.99
C LEU A 123 -11.52 -7.64 11.93
N GLN A 124 -11.28 -6.72 12.85
CA GLN A 124 -12.05 -5.50 13.05
C GLN A 124 -12.25 -4.63 11.80
N ASN A 125 -11.27 -4.60 10.90
CA ASN A 125 -11.40 -3.83 9.66
C ASN A 125 -12.03 -4.68 8.54
N TRP A 126 -13.32 -4.84 8.56
CA TRP A 126 -14.11 -5.69 7.67
C TRP A 126 -13.96 -5.42 6.15
N LEU A 127 -13.49 -4.22 5.71
CA LEU A 127 -13.17 -3.95 4.28
C LEU A 127 -11.72 -4.18 3.92
N ARG A 128 -10.85 -4.27 4.91
CA ARG A 128 -9.39 -4.40 4.74
C ARG A 128 -8.81 -5.28 5.83
N PRO A 129 -9.39 -6.47 6.07
CA PRO A 129 -8.91 -7.36 7.13
C PRO A 129 -7.41 -7.64 6.95
N GLY A 130 -6.65 -7.44 8.00
CA GLY A 130 -5.22 -7.68 8.02
C GLY A 130 -4.33 -6.71 7.23
N ILE A 131 -4.90 -5.76 6.48
CA ILE A 131 -4.12 -4.81 5.69
C ILE A 131 -3.59 -3.68 6.55
N VAL A 132 -2.27 -3.64 6.73
CA VAL A 132 -1.54 -2.65 7.53
C VAL A 132 -0.80 -1.62 6.67
N HIS A 133 -0.47 -1.99 5.43
CA HIS A 133 0.07 -1.10 4.38
C HIS A 133 -0.44 -1.52 3.01
N ARG A 134 0.01 -0.84 1.96
CA ARG A 134 -0.41 -1.17 0.60
C ARG A 134 0.68 -0.93 -0.43
N LEU A 135 0.59 -1.68 -1.53
CA LEU A 135 1.24 -1.39 -2.80
C LEU A 135 0.21 -0.83 -3.79
N ASP A 136 0.66 -0.07 -4.78
CA ASP A 136 -0.19 0.34 -5.90
C ASP A 136 -0.59 -0.87 -6.76
N GLY A 137 -1.64 -0.78 -7.53
CA GLY A 137 -2.08 -1.89 -8.38
C GLY A 137 -0.97 -2.37 -9.32
N GLY A 138 -0.26 -1.45 -9.98
CA GLY A 138 0.85 -1.75 -10.91
C GLY A 138 2.18 -2.14 -10.25
N THR A 139 2.32 -1.99 -8.94
CA THR A 139 3.53 -2.36 -8.19
C THR A 139 3.45 -3.83 -7.78
N SER A 140 4.51 -4.60 -8.02
CA SER A 140 4.67 -5.99 -7.58
C SER A 140 5.51 -6.11 -6.30
N GLY A 141 5.57 -7.32 -5.71
CA GLY A 141 6.51 -7.68 -4.66
C GLY A 141 5.93 -7.77 -3.26
N LEU A 142 6.81 -7.67 -2.26
CA LEU A 142 6.55 -8.02 -0.87
C LEU A 142 5.53 -7.11 -0.18
N MET A 143 4.62 -7.76 0.52
CA MET A 143 3.63 -7.13 1.39
C MET A 143 3.44 -7.97 2.65
N VAL A 144 3.43 -7.34 3.85
CA VAL A 144 3.01 -8.01 5.08
C VAL A 144 1.51 -7.81 5.29
N VAL A 145 0.83 -8.89 5.65
CA VAL A 145 -0.60 -8.92 5.99
C VAL A 145 -0.76 -9.57 7.35
N ALA A 146 -1.46 -8.92 8.26
CA ALA A 146 -1.75 -9.49 9.57
C ALA A 146 -2.86 -10.57 9.47
N ARG A 147 -2.71 -11.65 10.23
CA ARG A 147 -3.69 -12.74 10.35
C ARG A 147 -4.51 -12.64 11.62
N THR A 148 -4.00 -11.97 12.65
CA THR A 148 -4.66 -11.78 13.95
C THR A 148 -4.86 -10.31 14.25
N GLN A 149 -5.82 -10.02 15.15
CA GLN A 149 -6.08 -8.65 15.59
C GLN A 149 -4.87 -8.05 16.32
N LYS A 150 -4.18 -8.85 17.17
CA LYS A 150 -2.96 -8.43 17.88
C LYS A 150 -1.87 -8.02 16.87
N ALA A 151 -1.58 -8.89 15.89
CA ALA A 151 -0.60 -8.58 14.86
C ALA A 151 -0.99 -7.35 14.03
N THR A 152 -2.29 -7.15 13.76
CA THR A 152 -2.79 -5.97 13.05
C THR A 152 -2.42 -4.68 13.79
N LEU A 153 -2.68 -4.60 15.08
CA LEU A 153 -2.42 -3.40 15.89
C LEU A 153 -0.91 -3.12 16.01
N GLU A 154 -0.11 -4.14 16.30
CA GLU A 154 1.33 -4.01 16.43
C GLU A 154 2.00 -3.60 15.11
N LEU A 155 1.66 -4.25 13.99
CA LEU A 155 2.17 -3.85 12.68
C LEU A 155 1.75 -2.43 12.30
N GLN A 156 0.50 -2.02 12.58
CA GLN A 156 0.07 -0.64 12.37
C GLN A 156 0.90 0.35 13.21
N ALA A 157 1.23 0.00 14.46
CA ALA A 157 2.11 0.81 15.30
C ALA A 157 3.53 0.91 14.71
N MET A 158 4.11 -0.20 14.21
CA MET A 158 5.42 -0.22 13.56
C MET A 158 5.44 0.64 12.27
N PHE A 159 4.42 0.53 11.42
CA PHE A 159 4.30 1.40 10.23
C PHE A 159 4.17 2.88 10.59
N LYS A 160 3.43 3.20 11.66
CA LYS A 160 3.29 4.56 12.18
C LYS A 160 4.60 5.08 12.76
N ALA A 161 5.34 4.25 13.49
CA ALA A 161 6.65 4.55 14.06
C ALA A 161 7.78 4.54 13.01
N ARG A 162 7.50 4.07 11.77
CA ARG A 162 8.48 3.95 10.68
C ARG A 162 9.63 2.99 10.96
N THR A 163 9.39 1.95 11.75
CA THR A 163 10.39 0.91 12.07
C THR A 163 10.42 -0.23 11.04
N VAL A 164 9.49 -0.24 10.08
CA VAL A 164 9.46 -1.21 8.97
C VAL A 164 10.32 -0.67 7.83
N LYS A 165 11.44 -1.32 7.53
CA LYS A 165 12.30 -0.98 6.39
C LYS A 165 11.72 -1.56 5.10
N LYS A 166 11.67 -0.77 4.04
CA LYS A 166 11.06 -1.12 2.75
C LYS A 166 11.95 -0.65 1.62
N HIS A 167 12.48 -1.60 0.85
CA HIS A 167 13.29 -1.30 -0.32
C HIS A 167 12.59 -1.78 -1.59
N TYR A 168 12.71 -0.97 -2.62
CA TYR A 168 12.09 -1.20 -3.92
C TYR A 168 13.14 -1.14 -5.01
N ILE A 169 12.98 -1.98 -6.02
CA ILE A 169 13.72 -1.85 -7.28
C ILE A 169 12.81 -1.15 -8.28
N ALA A 170 13.32 -0.12 -8.91
CA ALA A 170 12.63 0.69 -9.90
C ALA A 170 13.46 0.79 -11.19
N LEU A 171 12.82 0.64 -12.34
CA LEU A 171 13.39 1.01 -13.64
C LEU A 171 12.85 2.39 -14.01
N ALA A 172 13.72 3.34 -14.31
CA ALA A 172 13.34 4.73 -14.57
C ALA A 172 13.94 5.23 -15.89
N HIS A 173 13.20 6.11 -16.59
CA HIS A 173 13.72 6.91 -17.66
C HIS A 173 14.66 7.98 -17.13
N GLY A 174 15.73 8.27 -17.84
CA GLY A 174 16.74 9.20 -17.40
C GLY A 174 17.70 8.62 -16.36
N VAL A 175 18.74 9.38 -16.09
CA VAL A 175 19.76 9.06 -15.10
C VAL A 175 19.92 10.27 -14.20
N PRO A 176 19.63 10.15 -12.89
CA PRO A 176 19.82 11.24 -11.95
C PRO A 176 21.26 11.77 -11.99
N GLU A 177 21.43 13.09 -11.93
CA GLU A 177 22.75 13.74 -11.90
C GLU A 177 23.60 13.20 -10.73
N LYS A 178 22.98 13.11 -9.53
CA LYS A 178 23.58 12.43 -8.39
C LYS A 178 23.14 10.97 -8.40
N LYS A 179 24.09 10.05 -8.22
CA LYS A 179 23.83 8.61 -8.24
C LYS A 179 23.05 8.11 -7.01
N GLU A 180 23.04 8.89 -5.93
CA GLU A 180 22.30 8.60 -4.71
C GLU A 180 21.86 9.90 -4.02
N GLY A 181 20.83 9.83 -3.21
CA GLY A 181 20.31 10.97 -2.48
C GLY A 181 18.97 10.71 -1.81
N ILE A 182 18.46 11.76 -1.18
CA ILE A 182 17.17 11.75 -0.52
C ILE A 182 16.25 12.74 -1.20
N LEU A 183 15.08 12.26 -1.63
CA LEU A 183 13.98 13.05 -2.18
C LEU A 183 13.00 13.39 -1.07
N SER A 184 12.86 14.68 -0.81
CA SER A 184 11.94 15.22 0.20
C SER A 184 10.92 16.13 -0.46
N GLY A 185 9.65 15.94 -0.14
CA GLY A 185 8.59 16.81 -0.62
C GLY A 185 7.23 16.39 -0.06
N PRO A 186 6.41 17.34 0.46
CA PRO A 186 5.10 17.00 0.98
C PRO A 186 4.17 16.56 -0.17
N ILE A 187 3.56 15.38 -0.05
CA ILE A 187 2.67 14.81 -1.06
C ILE A 187 1.23 14.87 -0.60
N ASP A 188 0.37 15.37 -1.47
CA ASP A 188 -1.07 15.23 -1.37
C ASP A 188 -1.71 15.04 -2.74
N ARG A 189 -3.02 14.89 -2.75
CA ARG A 189 -3.82 14.71 -3.96
C ARG A 189 -3.83 15.98 -4.78
N ASP A 190 -3.65 15.85 -6.10
CA ASP A 190 -3.79 16.97 -7.03
C ASP A 190 -5.22 17.54 -6.94
N PRO A 191 -5.39 18.83 -6.62
CA PRO A 191 -6.72 19.46 -6.53
C PRO A 191 -7.47 19.45 -7.88
N ASN A 192 -6.75 19.43 -9.00
CA ASN A 192 -7.31 19.45 -10.35
C ASN A 192 -7.56 18.04 -10.90
N ASN A 193 -6.80 17.03 -10.42
CA ASN A 193 -6.96 15.66 -10.87
C ASN A 193 -6.90 14.67 -9.68
N ARG A 194 -8.06 14.24 -9.22
CA ARG A 194 -8.17 13.36 -8.04
C ARG A 194 -7.51 11.99 -8.18
N LEU A 195 -7.12 11.58 -9.36
CA LEU A 195 -6.40 10.31 -9.60
C LEU A 195 -4.88 10.49 -9.42
N HIS A 196 -4.39 11.72 -9.44
CA HIS A 196 -2.98 12.06 -9.31
C HIS A 196 -2.64 12.47 -7.88
N MET A 197 -1.40 12.22 -7.52
CA MET A 197 -0.72 12.76 -6.35
C MET A 197 0.36 13.72 -6.84
N MET A 198 0.68 14.74 -6.04
CA MET A 198 1.72 15.69 -6.39
C MET A 198 2.45 16.20 -5.15
N ILE A 199 3.65 16.74 -5.36
CA ILE A 199 4.34 17.51 -4.33
C ILE A 199 3.65 18.89 -4.27
N ILE A 200 3.08 19.20 -3.10
CA ILE A 200 2.32 20.44 -2.90
C ILE A 200 2.49 20.93 -1.47
N GLU A 201 2.57 22.25 -1.29
CA GLU A 201 2.62 22.87 0.02
C GLU A 201 1.37 22.50 0.84
N GLY A 202 1.58 22.22 2.15
CA GLY A 202 0.51 21.72 3.03
C GLY A 202 0.22 20.22 2.88
N GLY A 203 0.84 19.52 1.94
CA GLY A 203 0.75 18.08 1.80
C GLY A 203 1.41 17.33 2.96
N LYS A 204 1.29 16.01 2.95
CA LYS A 204 1.88 15.16 4.00
C LYS A 204 3.38 14.97 3.77
N PRO A 205 4.23 15.21 4.77
CA PRO A 205 5.67 15.01 4.65
C PRO A 205 6.00 13.62 4.11
N SER A 206 6.87 13.57 3.10
CA SER A 206 7.32 12.33 2.48
C SER A 206 8.82 12.36 2.22
N LEU A 207 9.46 11.20 2.36
CA LEU A 207 10.90 11.03 2.26
C LEU A 207 11.21 9.69 1.60
N THR A 208 12.03 9.73 0.52
CA THR A 208 12.47 8.57 -0.26
C THR A 208 13.97 8.66 -0.49
N GLY A 209 14.73 7.68 -0.01
CA GLY A 209 16.11 7.47 -0.42
C GLY A 209 16.17 6.83 -1.81
N TYR A 210 17.18 7.15 -2.61
CA TYR A 210 17.42 6.48 -3.88
C TYR A 210 18.91 6.28 -4.12
N LYS A 211 19.24 5.18 -4.81
CA LYS A 211 20.59 4.87 -5.28
C LYS A 211 20.51 4.21 -6.65
N VAL A 212 21.21 4.78 -7.62
CA VAL A 212 21.34 4.22 -8.96
C VAL A 212 22.30 3.03 -8.90
N LEU A 213 21.78 1.83 -9.16
CA LEU A 213 22.58 0.59 -9.19
C LEU A 213 23.36 0.50 -10.49
N TRP A 214 22.72 0.80 -11.61
CA TRP A 214 23.36 0.96 -12.92
C TRP A 214 22.52 1.84 -13.85
N SER A 215 23.11 2.25 -14.99
CA SER A 215 22.39 3.01 -16.01
C SER A 215 22.97 2.72 -17.41
N MET A 216 22.09 2.69 -18.42
CA MET A 216 22.43 2.53 -19.83
C MET A 216 21.31 3.05 -20.72
N ASN A 217 21.64 3.64 -21.86
CA ASN A 217 20.66 4.12 -22.87
C ASN A 217 19.54 4.99 -22.29
N ASP A 218 19.91 5.96 -21.45
CA ASP A 218 18.96 6.85 -20.75
C ASP A 218 17.93 6.11 -19.86
N ILE A 219 18.26 4.91 -19.42
CA ILE A 219 17.50 4.12 -18.45
C ILE A 219 18.36 3.89 -17.21
N SER A 220 17.79 4.00 -16.04
CA SER A 220 18.45 3.67 -14.78
C SER A 220 17.70 2.62 -13.98
N LEU A 221 18.42 1.66 -13.41
CA LEU A 221 17.93 0.77 -12.38
C LEU A 221 18.27 1.38 -11.03
N THR A 222 17.26 1.64 -10.24
CA THR A 222 17.37 2.41 -9.00
C THR A 222 16.80 1.64 -7.83
N LEU A 223 17.58 1.53 -6.76
CA LEU A 223 17.10 1.11 -5.45
C LEU A 223 16.43 2.32 -4.78
N CYS A 224 15.23 2.13 -4.25
CA CYS A 224 14.51 3.15 -3.50
C CYS A 224 14.20 2.66 -2.09
N GLU A 225 14.50 3.45 -1.07
CA GLU A 225 14.10 3.20 0.31
C GLU A 225 12.94 4.13 0.71
N LEU A 226 11.88 3.57 1.29
CA LEU A 226 10.73 4.35 1.77
C LEU A 226 10.78 4.60 3.27
N PHE A 227 11.17 5.80 3.69
CA PHE A 227 11.04 6.26 5.08
C PHE A 227 9.61 6.64 5.45
N THR A 228 8.80 7.01 4.47
CA THR A 228 7.36 7.25 4.58
C THR A 228 6.61 6.42 3.53
N GLY A 229 5.27 6.34 3.61
CA GLY A 229 4.47 5.54 2.67
C GLY A 229 3.25 6.32 2.19
N ARG A 230 3.44 7.38 1.38
CA ARG A 230 2.33 8.10 0.74
C ARG A 230 1.91 7.39 -0.54
N THR A 231 0.67 7.59 -0.94
CA THR A 231 0.16 7.07 -2.22
C THR A 231 1.04 7.55 -3.36
N HIS A 232 1.48 6.64 -4.23
CA HIS A 232 2.34 6.89 -5.39
C HIS A 232 3.70 7.55 -5.06
N GLN A 233 4.19 7.47 -3.81
CA GLN A 233 5.32 8.29 -3.35
C GLN A 233 6.58 8.15 -4.22
N ILE A 234 7.07 6.94 -4.48
CA ILE A 234 8.27 6.73 -5.33
C ILE A 234 8.01 7.29 -6.73
N ARG A 235 6.84 7.04 -7.30
CA ARG A 235 6.45 7.47 -8.64
C ARG A 235 6.47 9.00 -8.76
N VAL A 236 5.88 9.70 -7.79
CA VAL A 236 5.86 11.18 -7.73
C VAL A 236 7.27 11.74 -7.52
N HIS A 237 8.03 11.19 -6.58
CA HIS A 237 9.38 11.67 -6.28
C HIS A 237 10.35 11.45 -7.45
N MET A 238 10.33 10.29 -8.10
CA MET A 238 11.17 9.99 -9.25
C MET A 238 10.79 10.86 -10.48
N SER A 239 9.50 11.08 -10.70
CA SER A 239 9.04 12.02 -11.73
C SER A 239 9.52 13.45 -11.45
N ALA A 240 9.43 13.92 -10.22
CA ALA A 240 9.92 15.25 -9.83
C ALA A 240 11.46 15.38 -9.94
N LEU A 241 12.19 14.28 -9.83
CA LEU A 241 13.64 14.21 -10.10
C LEU A 241 13.97 14.28 -11.60
N GLY A 242 12.96 14.25 -12.48
CA GLY A 242 13.15 14.16 -13.93
C GLY A 242 13.41 12.73 -14.43
N CYS A 243 13.23 11.74 -13.57
CA CYS A 243 13.45 10.32 -13.87
C CYS A 243 12.16 9.50 -13.62
N PRO A 244 11.06 9.73 -14.38
CA PRO A 244 9.81 8.99 -14.19
C PRO A 244 10.03 7.48 -14.40
N LEU A 245 9.23 6.67 -13.70
CA LEU A 245 9.38 5.21 -13.79
C LEU A 245 8.92 4.69 -15.14
N VAL A 246 9.62 3.71 -15.67
CA VAL A 246 9.24 3.01 -16.91
C VAL A 246 7.85 2.38 -16.72
N GLY A 247 6.98 2.56 -17.72
CA GLY A 247 5.60 2.10 -17.70
C GLY A 247 4.64 2.95 -16.85
N ASP A 248 5.11 4.08 -16.30
CA ASP A 248 4.26 4.96 -15.49
C ASP A 248 3.56 6.04 -16.34
N ASN A 249 2.47 5.68 -16.98
CA ASN A 249 1.65 6.59 -17.80
C ASN A 249 0.95 7.70 -17.00
N THR A 250 1.03 7.67 -15.66
CA THR A 250 0.42 8.70 -14.81
C THR A 250 1.35 9.89 -14.58
N TYR A 251 2.67 9.64 -14.45
CA TYR A 251 3.64 10.65 -14.01
C TYR A 251 4.72 10.97 -15.04
N GLY A 252 4.51 10.69 -16.31
CA GLY A 252 5.31 11.27 -17.36
C GLY A 252 6.08 10.33 -18.28
N ALA A 253 5.97 9.03 -18.09
CA ALA A 253 6.44 8.09 -19.10
C ALA A 253 5.29 7.83 -20.10
N ASN A 254 5.51 8.08 -21.37
CA ASN A 254 4.54 7.68 -22.40
C ASN A 254 4.88 6.28 -22.91
N ASP A 255 4.76 5.29 -22.02
CA ASP A 255 5.13 3.89 -22.26
C ASP A 255 3.87 3.07 -22.56
N GLU A 256 3.09 3.50 -23.54
CA GLU A 256 1.91 2.76 -24.00
C GLU A 256 2.32 1.35 -24.45
N GLY A 257 1.65 0.34 -23.90
CA GLY A 257 1.89 -1.08 -24.23
C GLY A 257 2.77 -1.85 -23.26
N LEU A 258 3.46 -1.23 -22.30
CA LEU A 258 4.21 -1.95 -21.26
C LEU A 258 3.31 -2.58 -20.18
N GLY A 259 2.06 -2.08 -20.03
CA GLY A 259 1.01 -2.70 -19.21
C GLY A 259 1.19 -2.57 -17.69
N ARG A 260 2.36 -2.08 -17.20
CA ARG A 260 2.64 -1.94 -15.76
C ARG A 260 3.69 -0.87 -15.47
N VAL A 261 3.71 -0.40 -14.22
CA VAL A 261 4.84 0.38 -13.68
C VAL A 261 5.96 -0.59 -13.26
N TYR A 262 7.19 -0.37 -13.73
CA TYR A 262 8.36 -1.17 -13.35
C TYR A 262 8.90 -0.74 -11.99
N LEU A 263 8.11 -1.08 -10.97
CA LEU A 263 8.37 -0.87 -9.55
C LEU A 263 8.06 -2.17 -8.79
N HIS A 264 9.01 -2.62 -7.97
CA HIS A 264 8.91 -3.87 -7.25
C HIS A 264 9.34 -3.70 -5.79
N SER A 265 8.49 -4.09 -4.85
CA SER A 265 8.80 -4.16 -3.42
C SER A 265 9.73 -5.35 -3.17
N TRP A 266 11.04 -5.08 -3.19
CA TRP A 266 12.09 -6.09 -3.24
C TRP A 266 12.46 -6.65 -1.87
N LYS A 267 12.59 -5.77 -0.84
CA LYS A 267 13.04 -6.15 0.49
C LYS A 267 12.12 -5.56 1.55
N LEU A 268 11.78 -6.37 2.54
CA LEU A 268 10.93 -5.99 3.68
C LEU A 268 11.57 -6.49 4.97
N GLU A 269 11.84 -5.59 5.93
CA GLU A 269 12.42 -5.93 7.21
C GLU A 269 11.65 -5.28 8.36
N PHE A 270 11.36 -6.05 9.38
CA PHE A 270 10.63 -5.59 10.56
C PHE A 270 10.79 -6.60 11.71
N THR A 271 10.42 -6.21 12.91
CA THR A 271 10.35 -7.11 14.05
C THR A 271 9.00 -7.84 14.04
N HIS A 272 9.00 -9.16 14.24
CA HIS A 272 7.76 -9.92 14.29
C HIS A 272 6.84 -9.40 15.42
N PRO A 273 5.54 -9.08 15.12
CA PRO A 273 4.66 -8.34 16.04
C PRO A 273 4.30 -9.07 17.32
N VAL A 274 4.55 -10.37 17.40
CA VAL A 274 4.17 -11.20 18.55
C VAL A 274 5.38 -11.87 19.19
N THR A 275 6.31 -12.43 18.41
CA THR A 275 7.50 -13.14 18.93
C THR A 275 8.68 -12.20 19.21
N GLY A 276 8.74 -11.04 18.59
CA GLY A 276 9.86 -10.10 18.71
C GLY A 276 11.08 -10.46 17.87
N GLU A 277 11.02 -11.49 17.04
CA GLU A 277 12.12 -11.92 16.17
C GLU A 277 12.32 -10.94 14.99
N GLU A 278 13.55 -10.77 14.55
CA GLU A 278 13.85 -10.01 13.34
C GLU A 278 13.43 -10.80 12.10
N MET A 279 12.59 -10.17 11.27
CA MET A 279 12.08 -10.72 10.01
C MET A 279 12.70 -9.96 8.84
N LYS A 280 13.32 -10.71 7.91
CA LYS A 280 13.96 -10.15 6.71
C LYS A 280 13.55 -10.99 5.50
N PHE A 281 12.91 -10.36 4.53
CA PHE A 281 12.45 -11.02 3.31
C PHE A 281 12.99 -10.30 2.09
N ARG A 282 13.40 -11.07 1.10
CA ARG A 282 13.75 -10.61 -0.26
C ARG A 282 12.92 -11.37 -1.28
N GLN A 283 12.45 -10.69 -2.29
CA GLN A 283 11.71 -11.25 -3.41
C GLN A 283 12.34 -10.78 -4.71
N PRO A 284 12.84 -11.69 -5.54
CA PRO A 284 13.34 -11.37 -6.86
C PRO A 284 12.32 -10.58 -7.69
N VAL A 285 12.79 -9.68 -8.55
CA VAL A 285 11.92 -9.00 -9.51
C VAL A 285 11.28 -10.02 -10.47
N THR A 286 10.12 -9.68 -10.99
CA THR A 286 9.35 -10.59 -11.86
C THR A 286 10.03 -10.85 -13.19
N PRO A 287 9.76 -11.99 -13.87
CA PRO A 287 10.39 -12.33 -15.15
C PRO A 287 10.28 -11.23 -16.22
N ASP A 288 9.11 -10.59 -16.33
CA ASP A 288 8.91 -9.46 -17.24
C ASP A 288 9.77 -8.24 -16.88
N PHE A 289 10.07 -8.04 -15.61
CA PHE A 289 10.99 -7.00 -15.15
C PHE A 289 12.44 -7.34 -15.56
N ILE A 290 12.85 -8.59 -15.37
CA ILE A 290 14.19 -9.09 -15.78
C ILE A 290 14.36 -8.92 -17.29
N GLU A 291 13.37 -9.29 -18.09
CA GLU A 291 13.37 -9.10 -19.54
C GLU A 291 13.67 -7.66 -19.95
N ARG A 292 13.04 -6.67 -19.27
CA ARG A 292 13.27 -5.24 -19.55
C ARG A 292 14.70 -4.81 -19.21
N ILE A 293 15.21 -5.26 -18.06
CA ILE A 293 16.61 -5.03 -17.69
C ILE A 293 17.56 -5.62 -18.74
N ALA A 294 17.30 -6.85 -19.19
CA ALA A 294 18.10 -7.53 -20.21
C ALA A 294 18.10 -6.78 -21.53
N ASN A 295 16.94 -6.32 -21.99
CA ASN A 295 16.84 -5.54 -23.23
C ASN A 295 17.71 -4.29 -23.18
N VAL A 296 17.61 -3.51 -22.11
CA VAL A 296 18.40 -2.30 -21.93
C VAL A 296 19.90 -2.62 -21.89
N LYS A 297 20.32 -3.66 -21.15
CA LYS A 297 21.74 -4.11 -21.10
C LYS A 297 22.27 -4.59 -22.44
N ALA A 298 21.42 -5.18 -23.28
CA ALA A 298 21.77 -5.58 -24.65
C ALA A 298 21.78 -4.40 -25.64
N GLY A 299 21.55 -3.17 -25.18
CA GLY A 299 21.45 -1.98 -26.04
C GLY A 299 20.16 -1.89 -26.83
N ARG A 300 19.15 -2.68 -26.49
CA ARG A 300 17.81 -2.68 -27.09
C ARG A 300 16.91 -1.68 -26.37
N PRO A 301 15.83 -1.17 -27.02
CA PRO A 301 14.81 -0.38 -26.33
C PRO A 301 14.18 -1.15 -25.15
N VAL A 302 13.72 -0.42 -24.16
CA VAL A 302 13.11 -1.02 -22.95
C VAL A 302 11.83 -1.79 -23.26
N ASP A 303 11.13 -1.44 -24.32
CA ASP A 303 9.89 -2.06 -24.82
C ASP A 303 10.11 -3.19 -25.84
N TYR A 304 11.37 -3.51 -26.17
CA TYR A 304 11.69 -4.60 -27.08
C TYR A 304 11.11 -5.95 -26.55
N LYS A 305 10.43 -6.69 -27.42
CA LYS A 305 9.87 -8.01 -27.15
C LYS A 305 10.59 -9.03 -28.00
N GLU A 306 11.14 -10.04 -27.36
CA GLU A 306 11.72 -11.21 -28.01
C GLU A 306 11.10 -12.46 -27.38
N ASP A 307 10.74 -13.45 -28.19
CA ASP A 307 9.98 -14.62 -27.72
C ASP A 307 10.81 -15.61 -26.87
N ASP A 308 12.16 -15.44 -26.81
CA ASP A 308 13.07 -16.36 -26.12
C ASP A 308 14.17 -15.61 -25.32
N VAL A 309 13.84 -15.03 -24.18
CA VAL A 309 14.83 -14.52 -23.21
C VAL A 309 15.06 -15.57 -22.12
N ASN A 310 16.32 -16.06 -22.00
CA ASN A 310 16.68 -16.95 -20.88
C ASN A 310 16.73 -16.16 -19.57
N VAL A 311 15.63 -16.22 -18.81
CA VAL A 311 15.38 -15.49 -17.58
C VAL A 311 16.27 -15.97 -16.41
N GLU A 312 16.68 -17.25 -16.41
CA GLU A 312 17.44 -17.86 -15.30
C GLU A 312 18.88 -17.33 -15.20
N ALA A 313 19.48 -16.90 -16.30
CA ALA A 313 20.85 -16.37 -16.31
C ALA A 313 21.00 -14.94 -15.81
N MET A 314 19.89 -14.25 -15.47
CA MET A 314 19.89 -12.82 -15.17
C MET A 314 19.44 -12.47 -13.74
N SER A 315 19.11 -13.45 -12.89
CA SER A 315 18.73 -13.22 -11.48
C SER A 315 19.85 -12.57 -10.65
N ASP A 316 21.11 -12.81 -11.02
CA ASP A 316 22.27 -12.34 -10.24
C ASP A 316 22.62 -10.86 -10.43
N VAL A 317 21.94 -10.18 -11.35
CA VAL A 317 22.31 -8.83 -11.80
C VAL A 317 22.07 -7.73 -10.76
N TYR A 318 21.20 -7.95 -9.79
CA TYR A 318 20.84 -6.98 -8.74
C TYR A 318 21.00 -7.53 -7.32
N GLU A 319 21.26 -8.85 -7.17
CA GLU A 319 21.46 -9.48 -5.85
C GLU A 319 22.89 -9.30 -5.32
N ALA A 320 23.89 -9.16 -6.22
CA ALA A 320 25.30 -9.18 -5.85
C ALA A 320 25.85 -7.90 -5.21
N ASP A 321 25.20 -6.75 -5.41
CA ASP A 321 25.84 -5.45 -5.15
C ASP A 321 25.29 -4.66 -3.96
N TYR A 322 24.32 -5.16 -3.17
CA TYR A 322 23.77 -4.34 -2.10
C TYR A 322 23.40 -5.10 -0.81
N ASP A 323 24.33 -5.12 0.14
CA ASP A 323 24.11 -5.47 1.56
C ASP A 323 24.09 -4.24 2.51
N GLY A 324 24.10 -3.01 1.98
CA GLY A 324 24.19 -1.79 2.77
C GLY A 324 22.84 -1.14 3.09
N ASP A 325 22.73 -0.57 4.28
CA ASP A 325 21.67 0.40 4.63
C ASP A 325 22.01 1.76 3.99
N PHE A 326 21.00 2.58 3.68
CA PHE A 326 21.23 4.01 3.45
C PHE A 326 21.70 4.62 4.77
N ASP A 327 22.85 5.27 4.79
CA ASP A 327 23.27 6.04 5.94
C ASP A 327 22.26 7.17 6.18
N ALA A 328 21.56 7.08 7.32
CA ALA A 328 20.52 8.04 7.70
C ALA A 328 21.06 9.38 8.22
N ASP A 329 22.37 9.61 8.10
CA ASP A 329 23.07 10.79 8.62
C ASP A 329 23.30 11.87 7.54
N ILE A 330 22.25 12.18 6.73
CA ILE A 330 22.27 13.36 5.87
C ILE A 330 21.06 14.25 6.17
#